data_0db9d4ac2d52f78733bf42a23cfe69cc
#
_entry.id   0db9d4ac2d52f78733bf42a23cfe69cc
#
_cell.length_a   1.000
_cell.length_b   1.000
_cell.length_c   1.000
_cell.angle_alpha   90.00
_cell.angle_beta   90.00
_cell.angle_gamma   90.00
#
_symmetry.space_group_name_H-M   'P 1'
#
loop_
_entity.id
_entity.type
_entity.pdbx_description
1 polymer ?
#
loop_
_entity_poly.entity_id
_entity_poly.type
_entity_poly.pdbx_seq_one_letter_code
_entity_poly.pdbx_strand_id
1 'polypeptide(L)'
;MNRTVDGAVCEKLLSLLALVLAIEMVIFKFLPDIATGVIQGNASDLTDFALFKRDYLQIGTLAYTRFLGNEILWNVAQFIAGLVHSPDIRLHPLRIAAAVVTPLYACVGALPVLRGGTELNWRYFMAAYAAMVLMSLYVFYPYDMPALALISIALYFLLRGNMGLTLAFMLLTGLFRESSFHVVTWVCLWMLIDRTRPVRERIAWCAAFAAAFVLEYKSLRHFYPGPMTGDGLIVWDPRAILLGRGMLSLTSICSLGLEAVFALVCLNRVLRIKTQDWRRNFFIANCCVLPAWWFFYRIMNGNMSEFRLLLPALLPCVYGLAYAAGTAGRARAQSGM
;
A
#
# COMPACT_ATOMS: atom_id res chain seq x y z
N MET A 1 -8.27 24.54 -23.85
CA MET A 1 -8.98 23.58 -22.98
C MET A 1 -8.08 22.84 -21.97
N ASN A 2 -6.75 22.75 -22.14
CA ASN A 2 -5.85 22.00 -21.24
C ASN A 2 -5.46 22.69 -19.92
N ARG A 3 -5.45 24.01 -19.83
CA ARG A 3 -4.99 24.73 -18.64
C ARG A 3 -5.88 24.59 -17.39
N THR A 4 -7.19 24.41 -17.56
CA THR A 4 -8.13 24.32 -16.42
C THR A 4 -8.12 22.95 -15.76
N VAL A 5 -7.83 21.87 -16.51
CA VAL A 5 -7.76 20.50 -15.96
C VAL A 5 -6.49 20.32 -15.12
N ASP A 6 -5.36 20.83 -15.57
CA ASP A 6 -4.08 20.74 -14.87
C ASP A 6 -4.11 21.53 -13.53
N GLY A 7 -4.78 22.69 -13.51
CA GLY A 7 -4.97 23.48 -12.29
C GLY A 7 -5.80 22.74 -11.23
N ALA A 8 -6.88 22.08 -11.62
CA ALA A 8 -7.72 21.33 -10.69
C ALA A 8 -7.02 20.06 -10.13
N VAL A 9 -6.17 19.40 -10.93
CA VAL A 9 -5.37 18.26 -10.45
C VAL A 9 -4.31 18.75 -9.46
N CYS A 10 -3.64 19.87 -9.76
CA CYS A 10 -2.65 20.45 -8.88
C CYS A 10 -3.26 20.83 -7.51
N GLU A 11 -4.45 21.47 -7.50
CA GLU A 11 -5.16 21.80 -6.26
C GLU A 11 -5.47 20.57 -5.41
N LYS A 12 -5.95 19.49 -6.04
CA LYS A 12 -6.23 18.23 -5.34
C LYS A 12 -4.96 17.59 -4.76
N LEU A 13 -3.86 17.59 -5.51
CA LEU A 13 -2.57 17.08 -5.05
C LEU A 13 -2.03 17.91 -3.88
N LEU A 14 -2.11 19.24 -3.95
CA LEU A 14 -1.72 20.10 -2.85
C LEU A 14 -2.59 19.89 -1.61
N SER A 15 -3.90 19.65 -1.79
CA SER A 15 -4.79 19.30 -0.68
C SER A 15 -4.43 17.97 -0.03
N LEU A 16 -4.08 16.93 -0.82
CA LEU A 16 -3.60 15.65 -0.29
C LEU A 16 -2.26 15.81 0.43
N LEU A 17 -1.32 16.53 -0.20
CA LEU A 17 -0.01 16.81 0.39
C LEU A 17 -0.16 17.53 1.74
N ALA A 18 -0.96 18.59 1.78
CA ALA A 18 -1.23 19.35 3.01
C ALA A 18 -1.88 18.47 4.09
N LEU A 19 -2.83 17.61 3.72
CA LEU A 19 -3.48 16.69 4.65
C LEU A 19 -2.47 15.69 5.25
N VAL A 20 -1.65 15.05 4.43
CA VAL A 20 -0.63 14.09 4.89
C VAL A 20 0.39 14.80 5.78
N LEU A 21 0.93 15.94 5.33
CA LEU A 21 1.90 16.72 6.12
C LEU A 21 1.33 17.21 7.45
N ALA A 22 0.09 17.68 7.47
CA ALA A 22 -0.53 18.16 8.71
C ALA A 22 -0.67 17.04 9.74
N ILE A 23 -1.05 15.84 9.30
CA ILE A 23 -1.20 14.69 10.19
C ILE A 23 0.18 14.14 10.60
N GLU A 24 1.16 14.09 9.69
CA GLU A 24 2.54 13.75 10.04
C GLU A 24 3.09 14.70 11.12
N MET A 25 2.90 15.99 10.97
CA MET A 25 3.30 16.98 11.97
C MET A 25 2.66 16.72 13.34
N VAL A 26 1.38 16.36 13.37
CA VAL A 26 0.69 15.99 14.61
C VAL A 26 1.29 14.74 15.22
N ILE A 27 1.49 13.69 14.42
CA ILE A 27 2.09 12.43 14.88
C ILE A 27 3.50 12.68 15.45
N PHE A 28 4.36 13.38 14.71
CA PHE A 28 5.74 13.63 15.13
C PHE A 28 5.86 14.59 16.33
N LYS A 29 4.92 15.52 16.48
CA LYS A 29 4.96 16.51 17.56
C LYS A 29 4.31 16.03 18.85
N PHE A 30 3.16 15.35 18.76
CA PHE A 30 2.33 15.01 19.92
C PHE A 30 2.43 13.53 20.33
N LEU A 31 2.96 12.68 19.49
CA LEU A 31 3.17 11.27 19.76
C LEU A 31 4.64 10.87 19.49
N PRO A 32 5.61 11.53 20.14
CA PRO A 32 7.03 11.27 19.89
C PRO A 32 7.40 9.81 20.15
N ASP A 33 6.75 9.14 21.10
CA ASP A 33 6.97 7.72 21.38
C ASP A 33 6.41 6.82 20.28
N ILE A 34 5.31 7.20 19.64
CA ILE A 34 4.81 6.51 18.44
C ILE A 34 5.74 6.81 17.27
N ALA A 35 6.12 8.06 17.07
CA ALA A 35 7.04 8.43 16.00
C ALA A 35 8.44 7.83 16.19
N THR A 36 8.92 7.77 17.43
CA THR A 36 10.17 7.04 17.75
C THR A 36 9.96 5.55 17.66
N GLY A 37 8.82 4.99 18.05
CA GLY A 37 8.50 3.58 17.82
C GLY A 37 8.42 3.23 16.33
N VAL A 38 7.89 4.10 15.50
CA VAL A 38 7.85 4.01 14.03
C VAL A 38 9.24 4.00 13.41
N ILE A 39 10.11 4.83 13.93
CA ILE A 39 11.51 4.89 13.53
C ILE A 39 12.29 3.83 14.30
N GLN A 40 11.82 3.49 15.47
CA GLN A 40 12.35 2.54 16.42
C GLN A 40 11.80 1.12 16.26
N GLY A 41 11.07 0.80 15.25
CA GLY A 41 10.47 -0.52 15.00
C GLY A 41 11.40 -1.74 15.00
N ASN A 42 12.44 -1.61 15.67
CA ASN A 42 13.55 -2.35 16.23
C ASN A 42 14.67 -1.36 16.50
N ALA A 43 14.39 -0.33 17.25
CA ALA A 43 15.23 0.85 17.28
C ALA A 43 16.43 0.75 18.16
N SER A 44 16.52 -0.23 18.98
CA SER A 44 17.86 -0.58 19.45
C SER A 44 18.85 -0.67 18.29
N ASP A 45 18.37 -1.00 17.09
CA ASP A 45 19.19 -1.23 15.90
C ASP A 45 19.19 -0.06 14.92
N LEU A 46 18.17 0.82 14.93
CA LEU A 46 18.09 2.00 14.06
C LEU A 46 18.76 3.25 14.66
N THR A 47 19.15 3.21 15.93
CA THR A 47 20.06 4.20 16.49
C THR A 47 21.43 4.12 15.82
N ASP A 48 21.74 3.01 15.18
CA ASP A 48 22.91 2.86 14.36
C ASP A 48 22.54 2.91 12.88
N PHE A 49 22.67 4.10 12.29
CA PHE A 49 22.50 4.33 10.86
C PHE A 49 23.39 3.42 9.99
N ALA A 50 24.49 2.93 10.56
CA ALA A 50 25.35 1.95 9.94
C ALA A 50 24.67 0.57 9.83
N LEU A 51 23.83 0.20 10.81
CA LEU A 51 23.04 -1.02 10.78
C LEU A 51 21.91 -0.93 9.73
N PHE A 52 21.21 0.20 9.65
CA PHE A 52 20.24 0.44 8.58
C PHE A 52 20.89 0.34 7.19
N LYS A 53 22.06 0.98 7.02
CA LYS A 53 22.87 0.87 5.80
C LYS A 53 23.27 -0.59 5.54
N ARG A 54 23.74 -1.29 6.54
CA ARG A 54 24.15 -2.69 6.43
C ARG A 54 22.97 -3.59 6.07
N ASP A 55 21.87 -3.50 6.79
CA ASP A 55 20.76 -4.45 6.69
C ASP A 55 19.84 -4.18 5.50
N TYR A 56 19.80 -2.94 5.00
CA TYR A 56 18.91 -2.57 3.89
C TYR A 56 19.62 -2.18 2.58
N LEU A 57 20.91 -1.88 2.64
CA LEU A 57 21.67 -1.45 1.47
C LEU A 57 22.80 -2.42 1.08
N GLN A 58 23.15 -3.37 1.94
CA GLN A 58 24.10 -4.39 1.54
C GLN A 58 23.43 -5.36 0.56
N ILE A 59 23.76 -5.15 -0.70
CA ILE A 59 23.53 -6.08 -1.79
C ILE A 59 24.08 -7.44 -1.36
N GLY A 60 23.22 -8.42 -1.26
CA GLY A 60 23.62 -9.80 -0.98
C GLY A 60 23.20 -10.37 0.37
N THR A 61 22.73 -9.56 1.34
CA THR A 61 22.37 -10.12 2.65
C THR A 61 20.89 -10.12 2.98
N LEU A 62 20.05 -9.17 2.51
CA LEU A 62 18.68 -9.10 3.03
C LEU A 62 17.55 -8.75 2.07
N ALA A 63 17.79 -8.27 0.85
CA ALA A 63 16.68 -7.67 0.16
C ALA A 63 16.81 -7.64 -1.36
N TYR A 64 16.91 -8.80 -1.96
CA TYR A 64 16.87 -8.92 -3.42
C TYR A 64 15.67 -8.19 -4.06
N THR A 65 14.51 -8.19 -3.43
CA THR A 65 13.30 -7.52 -3.92
C THR A 65 13.21 -6.03 -3.55
N ARG A 66 14.11 -5.56 -2.68
CA ARG A 66 14.08 -4.19 -2.12
C ARG A 66 15.21 -3.33 -2.66
N PHE A 67 16.04 -3.90 -3.51
CA PHE A 67 17.27 -3.29 -4.00
C PHE A 67 17.03 -1.89 -4.60
N LEU A 68 16.16 -1.79 -5.59
CA LEU A 68 15.95 -0.52 -6.30
C LEU A 68 15.32 0.54 -5.38
N GLY A 69 14.36 0.12 -4.53
CA GLY A 69 13.70 1.03 -3.61
C GLY A 69 14.64 1.59 -2.56
N ASN A 70 15.46 0.73 -1.97
CA ASN A 70 16.37 1.12 -0.90
C ASN A 70 17.53 1.99 -1.41
N GLU A 71 18.12 1.65 -2.54
CA GLU A 71 19.25 2.41 -3.06
C GLU A 71 18.84 3.82 -3.48
N ILE A 72 17.76 3.95 -4.24
CA ILE A 72 17.27 5.26 -4.68
C ILE A 72 16.88 6.13 -3.49
N LEU A 73 16.08 5.57 -2.57
CA LEU A 73 15.58 6.32 -1.41
C LEU A 73 16.70 6.70 -0.45
N TRP A 74 17.68 5.83 -0.27
CA TRP A 74 18.85 6.12 0.52
C TRP A 74 19.66 7.30 -0.04
N ASN A 75 19.93 7.28 -1.34
CA ASN A 75 20.67 8.36 -2.00
C ASN A 75 19.92 9.69 -1.92
N VAL A 76 18.59 9.67 -2.08
CA VAL A 76 17.75 10.86 -1.88
C VAL A 76 17.77 11.33 -0.43
N ALA A 77 17.64 10.42 0.54
CA ALA A 77 17.70 10.77 1.96
C ALA A 77 19.06 11.35 2.36
N GLN A 78 20.16 10.79 1.87
CA GLN A 78 21.51 11.32 2.10
C GLN A 78 21.71 12.70 1.47
N PHE A 79 21.22 12.90 0.26
CA PHE A 79 21.28 14.20 -0.41
C PHE A 79 20.53 15.26 0.40
N ILE A 80 19.30 14.97 0.85
CA ILE A 80 18.51 15.89 1.66
C ILE A 80 19.18 16.16 3.01
N ALA A 81 19.70 15.12 3.67
CA ALA A 81 20.42 15.26 4.94
C ALA A 81 21.68 16.12 4.81
N GLY A 82 22.37 16.03 3.67
CA GLY A 82 23.50 16.89 3.34
C GLY A 82 23.14 18.37 3.16
N LEU A 83 21.89 18.66 2.74
CA LEU A 83 21.39 20.04 2.62
C LEU A 83 21.00 20.64 3.97
N VAL A 84 20.60 19.82 4.93
CA VAL A 84 20.16 20.22 6.27
C VAL A 84 21.33 20.02 7.24
N HIS A 85 22.24 20.98 7.30
CA HIS A 85 23.41 20.96 8.21
C HIS A 85 22.94 20.99 9.69
N SER A 86 22.63 19.83 10.27
CA SER A 86 22.27 19.70 11.68
C SER A 86 23.28 18.82 12.44
N PRO A 87 23.78 19.26 13.61
CA PRO A 87 24.73 18.47 14.41
C PRO A 87 24.12 17.19 15.03
N ASP A 88 22.79 17.10 15.12
CA ASP A 88 22.06 15.93 15.67
C ASP A 88 21.64 14.91 14.60
N ILE A 89 22.48 14.72 13.64
CA ILE A 89 22.21 14.07 12.34
C ILE A 89 21.85 12.57 12.44
N ARG A 90 22.07 11.89 13.54
CA ARG A 90 21.96 10.41 13.60
C ARG A 90 20.53 9.86 13.36
N LEU A 91 19.50 10.60 13.73
CA LEU A 91 18.09 10.24 13.52
C LEU A 91 17.42 11.04 12.39
N HIS A 92 18.00 12.12 11.94
CA HIS A 92 17.40 13.07 11.00
C HIS A 92 17.22 12.55 9.58
N PRO A 93 18.14 11.79 8.95
CA PRO A 93 17.95 11.37 7.56
C PRO A 93 16.73 10.47 7.37
N LEU A 94 16.47 9.56 8.31
CA LEU A 94 15.31 8.68 8.23
C LEU A 94 14.00 9.43 8.49
N ARG A 95 13.99 10.38 9.43
CA ARG A 95 12.84 11.26 9.69
C ARG A 95 12.56 12.15 8.49
N ILE A 96 13.61 12.73 7.91
CA ILE A 96 13.49 13.56 6.70
C ILE A 96 13.03 12.70 5.53
N ALA A 97 13.60 11.51 5.34
CA ALA A 97 13.16 10.59 4.31
C ALA A 97 11.69 10.19 4.51
N ALA A 98 11.27 9.88 5.73
CA ALA A 98 9.88 9.58 6.04
C ALA A 98 8.98 10.78 5.75
N ALA A 99 9.31 11.95 6.28
CA ALA A 99 8.51 13.17 6.14
C ALA A 99 8.41 13.69 4.70
N VAL A 100 9.38 13.39 3.83
CA VAL A 100 9.38 13.82 2.42
C VAL A 100 8.88 12.72 1.49
N VAL A 101 9.35 11.51 1.71
CA VAL A 101 9.06 10.37 0.81
C VAL A 101 7.60 9.94 0.94
N THR A 102 7.06 9.88 2.16
CA THR A 102 5.67 9.45 2.39
C THR A 102 4.67 10.35 1.67
N PRO A 103 4.66 11.67 1.85
CA PRO A 103 3.69 12.53 1.16
C PRO A 103 3.89 12.58 -0.35
N LEU A 104 5.13 12.53 -0.84
CA LEU A 104 5.40 12.52 -2.27
C LEU A 104 4.85 11.25 -2.93
N TYR A 105 5.13 10.07 -2.37
CA TYR A 105 4.62 8.83 -2.93
C TYR A 105 3.10 8.67 -2.72
N ALA A 106 2.53 9.21 -1.63
CA ALA A 106 1.09 9.30 -1.48
C ALA A 106 0.47 10.10 -2.65
N CYS A 107 1.04 11.25 -3.00
CA CYS A 107 0.61 12.03 -4.16
C CYS A 107 0.74 11.25 -5.47
N VAL A 108 1.86 10.56 -5.69
CA VAL A 108 2.08 9.72 -6.89
C VAL A 108 1.03 8.61 -7.00
N GLY A 109 0.76 7.88 -5.91
CA GLY A 109 -0.23 6.81 -5.89
C GLY A 109 -1.68 7.28 -6.07
N ALA A 110 -1.97 8.53 -5.67
CA ALA A 110 -3.29 9.14 -5.82
C ALA A 110 -3.51 9.79 -7.20
N LEU A 111 -2.43 10.14 -7.91
CA LEU A 111 -2.50 10.92 -9.16
C LEU A 111 -3.49 10.36 -10.20
N PRO A 112 -3.56 9.05 -10.50
CA PRO A 112 -4.50 8.53 -11.47
C PRO A 112 -5.96 8.76 -11.08
N VAL A 113 -6.29 8.62 -9.80
CA VAL A 113 -7.64 8.85 -9.28
C VAL A 113 -8.00 10.33 -9.32
N LEU A 114 -7.07 11.20 -8.96
CA LEU A 114 -7.29 12.66 -8.95
C LEU A 114 -7.45 13.22 -10.36
N ARG A 115 -6.80 12.60 -11.34
CA ARG A 115 -6.87 12.97 -12.77
C ARG A 115 -8.03 12.29 -13.51
N GLY A 116 -8.35 11.06 -13.13
CA GLY A 116 -9.39 10.25 -13.79
C GLY A 116 -10.79 10.62 -13.33
N GLY A 117 -11.69 10.86 -14.26
CA GLY A 117 -13.05 11.33 -14.17
C GLY A 117 -13.97 10.80 -13.03
N THR A 118 -15.25 11.00 -13.20
CA THR A 118 -16.32 11.04 -12.18
C THR A 118 -16.71 9.74 -11.47
N GLU A 119 -16.08 8.62 -11.75
CA GLU A 119 -16.47 7.34 -11.15
C GLU A 119 -16.06 7.19 -9.68
N LEU A 120 -14.89 7.76 -9.32
CA LEU A 120 -14.37 7.75 -7.97
C LEU A 120 -14.50 9.15 -7.36
N ASN A 121 -15.11 9.24 -6.21
CA ASN A 121 -15.16 10.51 -5.49
C ASN A 121 -13.78 10.80 -4.89
N TRP A 122 -13.07 11.78 -5.44
CA TRP A 122 -11.71 12.11 -5.08
C TRP A 122 -11.54 12.53 -3.61
N ARG A 123 -12.55 13.18 -2.99
CA ARG A 123 -12.48 13.62 -1.58
C ARG A 123 -12.48 12.41 -0.65
N TYR A 124 -13.36 11.43 -0.90
CA TYR A 124 -13.42 10.18 -0.13
C TYR A 124 -12.16 9.34 -0.37
N PHE A 125 -11.68 9.31 -1.61
CA PHE A 125 -10.42 8.64 -1.91
C PHE A 125 -9.27 9.25 -1.12
N MET A 126 -9.07 10.56 -1.16
CA MET A 126 -7.97 11.22 -0.45
C MET A 126 -8.05 10.99 1.05
N ALA A 127 -9.24 11.14 1.66
CA ALA A 127 -9.39 10.95 3.10
C ALA A 127 -9.06 9.51 3.52
N ALA A 128 -9.60 8.50 2.81
CA ALA A 128 -9.37 7.10 3.12
C ALA A 128 -7.92 6.68 2.81
N TYR A 129 -7.35 7.17 1.70
CA TYR A 129 -5.98 6.89 1.29
C TYR A 129 -4.96 7.53 2.24
N ALA A 130 -5.16 8.79 2.62
CA ALA A 130 -4.31 9.45 3.61
C ALA A 130 -4.38 8.73 4.97
N ALA A 131 -5.57 8.38 5.44
CA ALA A 131 -5.72 7.62 6.68
C ALA A 131 -4.95 6.28 6.62
N MET A 132 -5.06 5.54 5.51
CA MET A 132 -4.33 4.29 5.30
C MET A 132 -2.81 4.52 5.29
N VAL A 133 -2.32 5.53 4.56
CA VAL A 133 -0.89 5.89 4.52
C VAL A 133 -0.38 6.23 5.91
N LEU A 134 -1.13 7.02 6.66
CA LEU A 134 -0.73 7.45 8.00
C LEU A 134 -0.70 6.32 9.02
N MET A 135 -1.61 5.35 8.89
CA MET A 135 -1.57 4.14 9.73
C MET A 135 -0.31 3.30 9.49
N SER A 136 0.35 3.45 8.33
CA SER A 136 1.63 2.78 8.05
C SER A 136 2.81 3.40 8.75
N LEU A 137 2.69 4.64 9.22
CA LEU A 137 3.80 5.36 9.87
C LEU A 137 4.20 4.77 11.22
N TYR A 138 3.39 3.89 11.81
CA TYR A 138 3.77 3.17 13.04
C TYR A 138 5.01 2.28 12.86
N VAL A 139 5.21 1.70 11.66
CA VAL A 139 6.46 1.01 11.29
C VAL A 139 6.83 1.44 9.89
N PHE A 140 7.82 2.30 9.76
CA PHE A 140 8.22 2.87 8.49
C PHE A 140 9.38 2.10 7.87
N TYR A 141 9.15 1.61 6.66
CA TYR A 141 10.22 1.13 5.79
C TYR A 141 10.19 1.94 4.49
N PRO A 142 11.33 2.50 4.06
CA PRO A 142 11.37 3.42 2.92
C PRO A 142 10.76 2.87 1.63
N TYR A 143 10.86 1.56 1.41
CA TYR A 143 10.33 0.88 0.22
C TYR A 143 8.82 0.62 0.26
N ASP A 144 8.16 0.73 1.42
CA ASP A 144 6.72 0.47 1.52
C ASP A 144 5.89 1.51 0.78
N MET A 145 6.30 2.79 0.85
CA MET A 145 5.55 3.88 0.22
C MET A 145 5.63 3.86 -1.31
N PRO A 146 6.80 3.68 -1.95
CA PRO A 146 6.87 3.47 -3.38
C PRO A 146 6.05 2.26 -3.84
N ALA A 147 6.16 1.12 -3.14
CA ALA A 147 5.38 -0.06 -3.45
C ALA A 147 3.88 0.20 -3.35
N LEU A 148 3.42 0.89 -2.29
CA LEU A 148 2.02 1.27 -2.11
C LEU A 148 1.53 2.19 -3.22
N ALA A 149 2.34 3.17 -3.63
CA ALA A 149 2.00 4.07 -4.73
C ALA A 149 1.84 3.32 -6.04
N LEU A 150 2.79 2.47 -6.39
CA LEU A 150 2.77 1.70 -7.64
C LEU A 150 1.62 0.69 -7.68
N ILE A 151 1.35 0.00 -6.58
CA ILE A 151 0.24 -0.97 -6.49
C ILE A 151 -1.12 -0.25 -6.52
N SER A 152 -1.21 0.98 -5.98
CA SER A 152 -2.40 1.83 -6.11
C SER A 152 -2.69 2.17 -7.57
N ILE A 153 -1.65 2.52 -8.32
CA ILE A 153 -1.76 2.79 -9.76
C ILE A 153 -2.15 1.52 -10.52
N ALA A 154 -1.57 0.36 -10.16
CA ALA A 154 -1.95 -0.92 -10.75
C ALA A 154 -3.44 -1.23 -10.56
N LEU A 155 -3.96 -1.04 -9.34
CA LEU A 155 -5.39 -1.23 -9.04
C LEU A 155 -6.27 -0.27 -9.85
N TYR A 156 -5.87 1.00 -9.98
CA TYR A 156 -6.60 1.95 -10.82
C TYR A 156 -6.74 1.47 -12.27
N PHE A 157 -5.64 0.98 -12.88
CA PHE A 157 -5.67 0.48 -14.25
C PHE A 157 -6.44 -0.84 -14.37
N LEU A 158 -6.40 -1.71 -13.37
CA LEU A 158 -7.24 -2.90 -13.32
C LEU A 158 -8.73 -2.53 -13.36
N LEU A 159 -9.15 -1.57 -12.54
CA LEU A 159 -10.54 -1.09 -12.50
C LEU A 159 -10.98 -0.41 -13.82
N ARG A 160 -10.02 0.09 -14.60
CA ARG A 160 -10.23 0.62 -15.96
C ARG A 160 -10.16 -0.46 -17.05
N GLY A 161 -9.85 -1.70 -16.68
CA GLY A 161 -9.70 -2.80 -17.63
C GLY A 161 -8.45 -2.74 -18.49
N ASN A 162 -7.45 -1.92 -18.13
CA ASN A 162 -6.18 -1.81 -18.83
C ASN A 162 -5.15 -2.79 -18.25
N MET A 163 -5.20 -4.03 -18.74
CA MET A 163 -4.37 -5.12 -18.22
C MET A 163 -2.88 -4.91 -18.44
N GLY A 164 -2.49 -4.28 -19.58
CA GLY A 164 -1.09 -4.02 -19.89
C GLY A 164 -0.45 -3.08 -18.87
N LEU A 165 -1.10 -1.94 -18.55
CA LEU A 165 -0.59 -1.03 -17.53
C LEU A 165 -0.68 -1.64 -16.12
N THR A 166 -1.72 -2.43 -15.83
CA THR A 166 -1.80 -3.16 -14.57
C THR A 166 -0.59 -4.08 -14.39
N LEU A 167 -0.23 -4.84 -15.42
CA LEU A 167 0.94 -5.73 -15.41
C LEU A 167 2.25 -4.95 -15.23
N ALA A 168 2.42 -3.86 -15.99
CA ALA A 168 3.62 -3.03 -15.89
C ALA A 168 3.82 -2.47 -14.47
N PHE A 169 2.75 -1.94 -13.85
CA PHE A 169 2.84 -1.42 -12.49
C PHE A 169 2.95 -2.53 -11.43
N MET A 170 2.44 -3.73 -11.67
CA MET A 170 2.71 -4.90 -10.84
C MET A 170 4.21 -5.23 -10.81
N LEU A 171 4.85 -5.33 -11.99
CA LEU A 171 6.28 -5.60 -12.09
C LEU A 171 7.12 -4.49 -11.45
N LEU A 172 6.78 -3.23 -11.69
CA LEU A 172 7.45 -2.12 -11.00
C LEU A 172 7.30 -2.21 -9.47
N THR A 173 6.15 -2.65 -8.96
CA THR A 173 5.94 -2.87 -7.52
C THR A 173 6.86 -3.96 -6.99
N GLY A 174 7.04 -5.05 -7.73
CA GLY A 174 7.90 -6.18 -7.37
C GLY A 174 9.36 -5.80 -7.15
N LEU A 175 9.86 -4.78 -7.87
CA LEU A 175 11.21 -4.24 -7.68
C LEU A 175 11.39 -3.55 -6.31
N PHE A 176 10.30 -3.12 -5.67
CA PHE A 176 10.32 -2.50 -4.34
C PHE A 176 9.92 -3.48 -3.24
N ARG A 177 8.93 -4.35 -3.52
CA ARG A 177 8.40 -5.26 -2.53
C ARG A 177 7.61 -6.40 -3.17
N GLU A 178 7.67 -7.58 -2.52
CA GLU A 178 6.93 -8.80 -2.92
C GLU A 178 5.40 -8.63 -2.89
N SER A 179 4.89 -7.54 -2.31
CA SER A 179 3.45 -7.25 -2.25
C SER A 179 2.77 -7.14 -3.62
N SER A 180 3.53 -7.13 -4.72
CA SER A 180 3.04 -7.25 -6.09
C SER A 180 2.13 -8.47 -6.31
N PHE A 181 2.27 -9.55 -5.52
CA PHE A 181 1.38 -10.72 -5.59
C PHE A 181 -0.11 -10.40 -5.30
N HIS A 182 -0.41 -9.31 -4.57
CA HIS A 182 -1.79 -8.86 -4.40
C HIS A 182 -2.46 -8.51 -5.72
N VAL A 183 -1.71 -7.96 -6.67
CA VAL A 183 -2.24 -7.67 -8.02
C VAL A 183 -2.66 -8.95 -8.73
N VAL A 184 -1.86 -10.03 -8.60
CA VAL A 184 -2.24 -11.34 -9.14
C VAL A 184 -3.58 -11.80 -8.56
N THR A 185 -3.75 -11.69 -7.25
CA THR A 185 -5.01 -12.06 -6.58
C THR A 185 -6.18 -11.20 -7.07
N TRP A 186 -5.97 -9.90 -7.23
CA TRP A 186 -7.00 -9.00 -7.75
C TRP A 186 -7.41 -9.35 -9.18
N VAL A 187 -6.46 -9.73 -10.02
CA VAL A 187 -6.74 -10.18 -11.39
C VAL A 187 -7.50 -11.52 -11.37
N CYS A 188 -7.17 -12.43 -10.45
CA CYS A 188 -7.93 -13.68 -10.27
C CYS A 188 -9.36 -13.41 -9.80
N LEU A 189 -9.57 -12.51 -8.84
CA LEU A 189 -10.91 -12.09 -8.40
C LEU A 189 -11.68 -11.40 -9.54
N TRP A 190 -11.02 -10.52 -10.29
CA TRP A 190 -11.60 -9.91 -11.47
C TRP A 190 -12.03 -10.98 -12.49
N MET A 191 -11.20 -11.98 -12.78
CA MET A 191 -11.54 -13.08 -13.68
C MET A 191 -12.83 -13.80 -13.26
N LEU A 192 -13.01 -14.04 -11.96
CA LEU A 192 -14.17 -14.75 -11.44
C LEU A 192 -15.44 -13.91 -11.54
N ILE A 193 -15.34 -12.58 -11.40
CA ILE A 193 -16.47 -11.65 -11.23
C ILE A 193 -16.87 -10.97 -12.53
N ASP A 194 -15.89 -10.49 -13.31
CA ASP A 194 -16.15 -9.76 -14.55
C ASP A 194 -16.54 -10.74 -15.68
N ARG A 195 -17.82 -10.74 -16.05
CA ARG A 195 -18.35 -11.55 -17.14
C ARG A 195 -18.43 -10.80 -18.46
N THR A 196 -17.99 -9.56 -18.52
CA THR A 196 -18.06 -8.74 -19.76
C THR A 196 -17.04 -9.21 -20.81
N ARG A 197 -15.97 -9.89 -20.39
CA ARG A 197 -14.95 -10.43 -21.27
C ARG A 197 -15.06 -11.95 -21.45
N PRO A 198 -14.61 -12.48 -22.60
CA PRO A 198 -14.57 -13.91 -22.83
C PRO A 198 -13.75 -14.67 -21.78
N VAL A 199 -14.17 -15.86 -21.40
CA VAL A 199 -13.50 -16.68 -20.38
C VAL A 199 -12.04 -16.95 -20.76
N ARG A 200 -11.76 -17.21 -22.04
CA ARG A 200 -10.39 -17.46 -22.54
C ARG A 200 -9.47 -16.28 -22.28
N GLU A 201 -9.92 -15.06 -22.54
CA GLU A 201 -9.16 -13.83 -22.29
C GLU A 201 -8.87 -13.67 -20.80
N ARG A 202 -9.86 -13.90 -19.95
CA ARG A 202 -9.72 -13.78 -18.49
C ARG A 202 -8.71 -14.79 -17.93
N ILE A 203 -8.78 -16.05 -18.37
CA ILE A 203 -7.81 -17.10 -18.00
C ILE A 203 -6.42 -16.75 -18.51
N ALA A 204 -6.29 -16.27 -19.73
CA ALA A 204 -5.00 -15.89 -20.32
C ALA A 204 -4.33 -14.76 -19.50
N TRP A 205 -5.10 -13.75 -19.08
CA TRP A 205 -4.57 -12.67 -18.23
C TRP A 205 -4.18 -13.18 -16.84
N CYS A 206 -4.96 -14.04 -16.19
CA CYS A 206 -4.57 -14.64 -14.91
C CYS A 206 -3.26 -15.42 -15.03
N ALA A 207 -3.14 -16.25 -16.07
CA ALA A 207 -1.92 -17.01 -16.31
C ALA A 207 -0.72 -16.09 -16.58
N ALA A 208 -0.91 -15.03 -17.39
CA ALA A 208 0.13 -14.04 -17.68
C ALA A 208 0.62 -13.32 -16.42
N PHE A 209 -0.29 -12.85 -15.55
CA PHE A 209 0.09 -12.19 -14.30
C PHE A 209 0.79 -13.13 -13.33
N ALA A 210 0.29 -14.37 -13.16
CA ALA A 210 0.92 -15.37 -12.32
C ALA A 210 2.32 -15.74 -12.84
N ALA A 211 2.47 -15.98 -14.14
CA ALA A 211 3.75 -16.28 -14.77
C ALA A 211 4.73 -15.10 -14.63
N ALA A 212 4.29 -13.88 -14.89
CA ALA A 212 5.12 -12.68 -14.76
C ALA A 212 5.61 -12.50 -13.32
N PHE A 213 4.73 -12.67 -12.33
CA PHE A 213 5.11 -12.60 -10.91
C PHE A 213 6.15 -13.68 -10.55
N VAL A 214 5.93 -14.94 -10.97
CA VAL A 214 6.87 -16.03 -10.67
C VAL A 214 8.22 -15.82 -11.36
N LEU A 215 8.22 -15.38 -12.62
CA LEU A 215 9.44 -15.07 -13.36
C LEU A 215 10.21 -13.93 -12.70
N GLU A 216 9.54 -12.83 -12.37
CA GLU A 216 10.16 -11.70 -11.66
C GLU A 216 10.75 -12.14 -10.32
N TYR A 217 9.95 -12.82 -9.49
CA TYR A 217 10.38 -13.31 -8.19
C TYR A 217 11.59 -14.25 -8.29
N LYS A 218 11.58 -15.20 -9.24
CA LYS A 218 12.70 -16.13 -9.47
C LYS A 218 13.93 -15.43 -10.02
N SER A 219 13.76 -14.47 -10.93
CA SER A 219 14.87 -13.70 -11.49
C SER A 219 15.54 -12.84 -10.40
N LEU A 220 14.77 -12.13 -9.62
CA LEU A 220 15.29 -11.33 -8.51
C LEU A 220 16.03 -12.22 -7.49
N ARG A 221 15.49 -13.40 -7.17
CA ARG A 221 16.15 -14.39 -6.31
C ARG A 221 17.43 -14.95 -6.90
N HIS A 222 17.49 -15.11 -8.21
CA HIS A 222 18.69 -15.60 -8.87
C HIS A 222 19.83 -14.58 -8.84
N PHE A 223 19.50 -13.31 -9.12
CA PHE A 223 20.50 -12.23 -9.12
C PHE A 223 20.87 -11.74 -7.72
N TYR A 224 19.96 -11.86 -6.77
CA TYR A 224 20.12 -11.40 -5.38
C TYR A 224 19.78 -12.52 -4.39
N PRO A 225 20.66 -13.51 -4.19
CA PRO A 225 20.39 -14.73 -3.40
C PRO A 225 20.50 -14.49 -1.87
N GLY A 226 20.08 -13.34 -1.38
CA GLY A 226 20.05 -13.05 0.06
C GLY A 226 19.01 -13.88 0.82
N PRO A 227 19.15 -14.04 2.16
CA PRO A 227 18.14 -14.68 2.98
C PRO A 227 16.82 -13.90 2.92
N MET A 228 15.70 -14.61 2.94
CA MET A 228 14.40 -13.95 3.14
C MET A 228 14.39 -13.26 4.50
N THR A 229 13.97 -12.00 4.53
CA THR A 229 13.69 -11.33 5.80
C THR A 229 12.50 -11.99 6.47
N GLY A 230 12.73 -12.47 7.67
CA GLY A 230 11.83 -13.39 8.37
C GLY A 230 12.22 -14.81 7.99
N ASP A 231 12.57 -15.58 8.94
CA ASP A 231 13.21 -16.89 8.86
C ASP A 231 12.58 -17.96 7.95
N GLY A 232 11.77 -17.55 6.98
CA GLY A 232 11.20 -18.37 5.93
C GLY A 232 10.36 -19.57 6.43
N LEU A 233 10.20 -19.67 7.72
CA LEU A 233 9.51 -20.75 8.39
C LEU A 233 8.02 -20.49 8.32
N ILE A 234 7.37 -21.28 7.47
CA ILE A 234 5.92 -21.40 7.51
C ILE A 234 5.56 -22.00 8.86
N VAL A 235 4.81 -21.29 9.67
CA VAL A 235 4.37 -21.75 10.98
C VAL A 235 3.10 -22.59 10.77
N TRP A 236 3.22 -23.90 10.93
CA TRP A 236 2.08 -24.82 10.83
C TRP A 236 1.43 -25.14 12.19
N ASP A 237 1.98 -24.64 13.28
CA ASP A 237 1.37 -24.81 14.60
C ASP A 237 0.16 -23.88 14.77
N PRO A 238 -1.07 -24.41 14.87
CA PRO A 238 -2.28 -23.61 15.06
C PRO A 238 -2.23 -22.74 16.32
N ARG A 239 -1.55 -23.20 17.38
CA ARG A 239 -1.40 -22.40 18.61
C ARG A 239 -0.46 -21.24 18.40
N ALA A 240 0.65 -21.42 17.70
CA ALA A 240 1.56 -20.34 17.33
C ALA A 240 0.90 -19.34 16.37
N ILE A 241 0.04 -19.81 15.46
CA ILE A 241 -0.73 -18.97 14.54
C ILE A 241 -1.74 -18.12 15.32
N LEU A 242 -2.50 -18.72 16.23
CA LEU A 242 -3.61 -18.04 16.93
C LEU A 242 -3.15 -17.30 18.18
N LEU A 243 -2.18 -17.84 18.91
CA LEU A 243 -1.77 -17.36 20.24
C LEU A 243 -0.30 -16.93 20.29
N GLY A 244 0.39 -16.92 19.16
CA GLY A 244 1.81 -16.58 19.07
C GLY A 244 2.12 -15.17 19.57
N ARG A 245 3.41 -14.93 19.84
CA ARG A 245 3.90 -13.67 20.39
C ARG A 245 3.34 -12.45 19.63
N GLY A 246 2.82 -11.50 20.35
CA GLY A 246 2.29 -10.24 19.81
C GLY A 246 0.81 -10.24 19.44
N MET A 247 0.12 -11.39 19.34
CA MET A 247 -1.32 -11.43 19.01
C MET A 247 -2.21 -10.69 20.00
N LEU A 248 -1.92 -10.85 21.29
CA LEU A 248 -2.65 -10.21 22.38
C LEU A 248 -2.04 -8.86 22.80
N SER A 249 -1.06 -8.34 22.05
CA SER A 249 -0.59 -6.98 22.29
C SER A 249 -1.69 -5.97 21.94
N LEU A 250 -1.78 -4.90 22.71
CA LEU A 250 -2.74 -3.82 22.44
C LEU A 250 -2.60 -3.28 21.01
N THR A 251 -1.37 -3.16 20.51
CA THR A 251 -1.08 -2.71 19.16
C THR A 251 -1.62 -3.64 18.08
N SER A 252 -1.50 -4.96 18.25
CA SER A 252 -2.07 -5.94 17.32
C SER A 252 -3.60 -5.91 17.32
N ILE A 253 -4.20 -5.82 18.50
CA ILE A 253 -5.67 -5.71 18.63
C ILE A 253 -6.17 -4.42 17.99
N CYS A 254 -5.51 -3.30 18.23
CA CYS A 254 -5.87 -2.02 17.61
C CYS A 254 -5.68 -2.07 16.07
N SER A 255 -4.60 -2.65 15.58
CA SER A 255 -4.36 -2.80 14.14
C SER A 255 -5.47 -3.62 13.48
N LEU A 256 -5.76 -4.81 14.00
CA LEU A 256 -6.84 -5.66 13.50
C LEU A 256 -8.21 -4.99 13.60
N GLY A 257 -8.48 -4.29 14.71
CA GLY A 257 -9.72 -3.55 14.90
C GLY A 257 -9.91 -2.46 13.85
N LEU A 258 -8.86 -1.69 13.57
CA LEU A 258 -8.88 -0.64 12.55
C LEU A 258 -9.09 -1.23 11.14
N GLU A 259 -8.39 -2.31 10.81
CA GLU A 259 -8.55 -3.01 9.53
C GLU A 259 -9.98 -3.53 9.36
N ALA A 260 -10.53 -4.17 10.40
CA ALA A 260 -11.89 -4.67 10.40
C ALA A 260 -12.92 -3.53 10.25
N VAL A 261 -12.76 -2.44 10.98
CA VAL A 261 -13.61 -1.25 10.85
C VAL A 261 -13.55 -0.68 9.44
N PHE A 262 -12.34 -0.55 8.89
CA PHE A 262 -12.16 -0.04 7.54
C PHE A 262 -12.87 -0.92 6.49
N ALA A 263 -12.70 -2.24 6.60
CA ALA A 263 -13.35 -3.21 5.72
C ALA A 263 -14.87 -3.21 5.87
N LEU A 264 -15.39 -3.16 7.11
CA LEU A 264 -16.81 -3.15 7.39
C LEU A 264 -17.48 -1.86 6.92
N VAL A 265 -16.83 -0.71 7.09
CA VAL A 265 -17.32 0.57 6.56
C VAL A 265 -17.38 0.54 5.04
N CYS A 266 -16.32 0.03 4.38
CA CYS A 266 -16.31 -0.16 2.94
C CYS A 266 -17.44 -1.10 2.49
N LEU A 267 -17.54 -2.28 3.07
CA LEU A 267 -18.54 -3.28 2.77
C LEU A 267 -19.97 -2.72 2.89
N ASN A 268 -20.26 -2.06 4.01
CA ASN A 268 -21.58 -1.44 4.25
C ASN A 268 -21.90 -0.38 3.18
N ARG A 269 -20.91 0.45 2.78
CA ARG A 269 -21.11 1.47 1.75
C ARG A 269 -21.31 0.86 0.37
N VAL A 270 -20.52 -0.15 0.01
CA VAL A 270 -20.57 -0.80 -1.31
C VAL A 270 -21.84 -1.66 -1.45
N LEU A 271 -22.30 -2.32 -0.39
CA LEU A 271 -23.56 -3.09 -0.40
C LEU A 271 -24.80 -2.23 -0.69
N ARG A 272 -24.78 -0.96 -0.32
CA ARG A 272 -25.88 0.01 -0.58
C ARG A 272 -25.94 0.48 -2.03
N ILE A 273 -24.95 0.16 -2.87
CA ILE A 273 -24.98 0.49 -4.29
C ILE A 273 -25.99 -0.42 -4.98
N LYS A 274 -26.99 0.18 -5.63
CA LYS A 274 -28.07 -0.56 -6.33
C LYS A 274 -27.62 -1.13 -7.68
N THR A 275 -26.68 -0.46 -8.35
CA THR A 275 -26.14 -0.92 -9.64
C THR A 275 -25.31 -2.18 -9.47
N GLN A 276 -25.65 -3.21 -10.23
CA GLN A 276 -24.91 -4.47 -10.25
C GLN A 276 -23.75 -4.39 -11.28
N ASP A 277 -22.72 -3.62 -10.96
CA ASP A 277 -21.48 -3.59 -11.73
C ASP A 277 -20.49 -4.62 -11.14
N TRP A 278 -19.65 -5.20 -11.99
CA TRP A 278 -18.58 -6.13 -11.56
C TRP A 278 -17.65 -5.49 -10.53
N ARG A 279 -17.40 -4.17 -10.60
CA ARG A 279 -16.57 -3.43 -9.65
C ARG A 279 -17.15 -3.47 -8.24
N ARG A 280 -18.47 -3.33 -8.11
CA ARG A 280 -19.15 -3.50 -6.81
C ARG A 280 -18.85 -4.86 -6.20
N ASN A 281 -19.02 -5.93 -6.98
CA ASN A 281 -18.78 -7.29 -6.53
C ASN A 281 -17.29 -7.54 -6.23
N PHE A 282 -16.40 -6.94 -7.00
CA PHE A 282 -14.96 -6.97 -6.77
C PHE A 282 -14.59 -6.36 -5.41
N PHE A 283 -15.14 -5.19 -5.05
CA PHE A 283 -14.89 -4.58 -3.75
C PHE A 283 -15.47 -5.40 -2.61
N ILE A 284 -16.67 -5.96 -2.76
CA ILE A 284 -17.27 -6.87 -1.78
C ILE A 284 -16.35 -8.09 -1.57
N ALA A 285 -15.92 -8.73 -2.64
CA ALA A 285 -15.04 -9.90 -2.56
C ALA A 285 -13.72 -9.58 -1.84
N ASN A 286 -13.10 -8.43 -2.14
CA ASN A 286 -11.87 -8.02 -1.45
C ASN A 286 -12.10 -7.77 0.05
N CYS A 287 -13.21 -7.18 0.45
CA CYS A 287 -13.55 -7.06 1.88
C CYS A 287 -13.71 -8.44 2.54
N CYS A 288 -14.33 -9.41 1.86
CA CYS A 288 -14.52 -10.76 2.38
C CYS A 288 -13.23 -11.59 2.44
N VAL A 289 -12.25 -11.28 1.60
CA VAL A 289 -10.95 -12.01 1.55
C VAL A 289 -9.94 -11.45 2.57
N LEU A 290 -10.17 -10.28 3.17
CA LEU A 290 -9.27 -9.70 4.17
C LEU A 290 -8.89 -10.66 5.32
N PRO A 291 -9.81 -11.43 5.92
CA PRO A 291 -9.46 -12.41 6.95
C PRO A 291 -8.50 -13.50 6.43
N ALA A 292 -8.62 -13.89 5.15
CA ALA A 292 -7.70 -14.85 4.53
C ALA A 292 -6.29 -14.25 4.37
N TRP A 293 -6.19 -12.96 4.02
CA TRP A 293 -4.90 -12.25 3.98
C TRP A 293 -4.26 -12.18 5.35
N TRP A 294 -5.04 -11.83 6.37
CA TRP A 294 -4.57 -11.83 7.75
C TRP A 294 -4.01 -13.20 8.13
N PHE A 295 -4.76 -14.29 7.85
CA PHE A 295 -4.33 -15.65 8.13
C PHE A 295 -3.08 -16.03 7.36
N PHE A 296 -3.00 -15.67 6.07
CA PHE A 296 -1.83 -15.90 5.23
C PHE A 296 -0.57 -15.24 5.81
N TYR A 297 -0.63 -13.95 6.13
CA TYR A 297 0.51 -13.26 6.71
C TYR A 297 0.90 -13.84 8.07
N ARG A 298 -0.07 -14.32 8.81
CA ARG A 298 0.20 -14.97 10.09
C ARG A 298 0.93 -16.30 9.93
N ILE A 299 0.53 -17.14 8.97
CA ILE A 299 1.25 -18.37 8.61
C ILE A 299 2.69 -18.07 8.17
N MET A 300 2.88 -16.97 7.43
CA MET A 300 4.21 -16.51 7.01
C MET A 300 5.01 -15.82 8.12
N ASN A 301 4.60 -16.03 9.37
CA ASN A 301 5.25 -15.47 10.57
C ASN A 301 5.37 -13.93 10.56
N GLY A 302 4.44 -13.27 9.89
CA GLY A 302 4.37 -11.80 9.88
C GLY A 302 4.01 -11.24 11.26
N ASN A 303 4.62 -10.12 11.62
CA ASN A 303 4.26 -9.39 12.81
C ASN A 303 2.95 -8.62 12.58
N MET A 304 1.84 -9.09 13.15
CA MET A 304 0.50 -8.50 12.95
C MET A 304 0.31 -7.15 13.64
N SER A 305 1.25 -6.73 14.49
CA SER A 305 1.27 -5.35 14.97
C SER A 305 1.69 -4.34 13.87
N GLU A 306 2.25 -4.84 12.77
CA GLU A 306 2.68 -4.02 11.66
C GLU A 306 1.55 -3.86 10.64
N PHE A 307 0.71 -2.85 10.83
CA PHE A 307 -0.40 -2.50 9.92
C PHE A 307 0.04 -2.41 8.44
N ARG A 308 1.28 -2.00 8.18
CA ARG A 308 1.85 -1.88 6.83
C ARG A 308 1.81 -3.17 6.00
N LEU A 309 1.78 -4.34 6.63
CA LEU A 309 1.76 -5.62 5.91
C LEU A 309 0.44 -5.80 5.15
N LEU A 310 -0.67 -5.29 5.68
CA LEU A 310 -1.99 -5.41 5.09
C LEU A 310 -2.42 -4.21 4.22
N LEU A 311 -1.60 -3.16 4.15
CA LEU A 311 -1.91 -1.99 3.31
C LEU A 311 -2.30 -2.34 1.87
N PRO A 312 -1.58 -3.22 1.16
CA PRO A 312 -1.99 -3.61 -0.18
C PRO A 312 -3.37 -4.26 -0.21
N ALA A 313 -3.69 -5.12 0.76
CA ALA A 313 -4.99 -5.79 0.86
C ALA A 313 -6.13 -4.82 1.18
N LEU A 314 -5.86 -3.72 1.90
CA LEU A 314 -6.83 -2.68 2.23
C LEU A 314 -7.07 -1.69 1.09
N LEU A 315 -6.17 -1.60 0.14
CA LEU A 315 -6.28 -0.65 -0.96
C LEU A 315 -7.60 -0.77 -1.77
N PRO A 316 -8.14 -1.98 -2.08
CA PRO A 316 -9.45 -2.12 -2.66
C PRO A 316 -10.58 -1.52 -1.82
N CYS A 317 -10.44 -1.48 -0.47
CA CYS A 317 -11.42 -0.83 0.40
C CYS A 317 -11.41 0.68 0.22
N VAL A 318 -10.24 1.31 0.07
CA VAL A 318 -10.10 2.74 -0.24
C VAL A 318 -10.82 3.09 -1.54
N TYR A 319 -10.53 2.31 -2.58
CA TYR A 319 -11.18 2.48 -3.89
C TYR A 319 -12.68 2.21 -3.82
N GLY A 320 -13.11 1.21 -3.07
CA GLY A 320 -14.53 0.87 -2.87
C GLY A 320 -15.31 1.99 -2.18
N LEU A 321 -14.73 2.63 -1.17
CA LEU A 321 -15.31 3.80 -0.51
C LEU A 321 -15.48 4.99 -1.47
N ALA A 322 -14.45 5.27 -2.26
CA ALA A 322 -14.48 6.33 -3.26
C ALA A 322 -15.51 6.05 -4.37
N TYR A 323 -15.60 4.81 -4.80
CA TYR A 323 -16.60 4.34 -5.79
C TYR A 323 -18.02 4.46 -5.24
N ALA A 324 -18.28 4.02 -4.02
CA ALA A 324 -19.61 4.12 -3.40
C ALA A 324 -20.06 5.59 -3.25
N ALA A 325 -19.14 6.48 -2.88
CA ALA A 325 -19.43 7.90 -2.79
C ALA A 325 -19.67 8.56 -4.15
N GLY A 326 -18.96 8.14 -5.20
CA GLY A 326 -19.13 8.61 -6.56
C GLY A 326 -20.46 8.19 -7.15
N THR A 327 -20.88 6.95 -6.96
CA THR A 327 -22.19 6.44 -7.43
C THR A 327 -23.37 7.10 -6.72
N ALA A 328 -23.27 7.33 -5.40
CA ALA A 328 -24.30 8.04 -4.64
C ALA A 328 -24.47 9.50 -5.09
N GLY A 329 -23.35 10.18 -5.41
CA GLY A 329 -23.37 11.55 -5.93
C GLY A 329 -24.10 11.65 -7.28
N ARG A 330 -23.84 10.71 -8.19
CA ARG A 330 -24.51 10.67 -9.50
C ARG A 330 -26.03 10.41 -9.38
N ALA A 331 -26.43 9.49 -8.52
CA ALA A 331 -27.83 9.19 -8.29
C ALA A 331 -28.62 10.41 -7.78
N ARG A 332 -28.01 11.22 -6.90
CA ARG A 332 -28.61 12.47 -6.42
C ARG A 332 -28.71 13.55 -7.51
N ALA A 333 -27.66 13.68 -8.34
CA ALA A 333 -27.69 14.63 -9.44
C ALA A 333 -28.77 14.30 -10.49
N GLN A 334 -29.05 13.01 -10.71
CA GLN A 334 -30.10 12.56 -11.62
C GLN A 334 -31.49 12.70 -11.02
N SER A 335 -31.69 12.62 -9.72
CA SER A 335 -32.98 12.75 -9.04
C SER A 335 -33.38 14.21 -8.76
N GLY A 336 -32.45 15.13 -8.88
CA GLY A 336 -32.68 16.58 -8.68
C GLY A 336 -32.97 17.34 -9.99
N MET A 337 -32.98 16.64 -11.13
CA MET A 337 -33.50 17.12 -12.41
C MET A 337 -34.93 16.58 -12.66
#